data_87c7c7c04d152b82b7d5a7634de9238e
#
_entry.id   87c7c7c04d152b82b7d5a7634de9238e
#
_cell.length_a   1.000
_cell.length_b   1.000
_cell.length_c   1.000
_cell.angle_alpha   90.00
_cell.angle_beta   90.00
_cell.angle_gamma   90.00
#
_symmetry.space_group_name_H-M   'P 1'
#
loop_
_entity.id
_entity.type
_entity.pdbx_description
1 polymer ?
#
loop_
_entity_poly.entity_id
_entity_poly.type
_entity_poly.pdbx_seq_one_letter_code
_entity_poly.pdbx_strand_id
1 'polypeptide(L)'
;MGALLWALLLLLQEAKGFSGDDEDPEEVVAVLQESINLSLEIPSNEEINNITWFSQKILAIVTPGKEGQPIVIMAMDLRYRGRVSIPEASYSLRISNVTWEDSGLYEAQVNLKTPQLHITKSYNLRVYRRLSKPHITVNSNISEEGACNISLMCSVERAGMDVTYIWLSSQDSTNISHEGSVLSTSWRPGVKTLFYTCRVSNPVSSINSRHISVGSFCADPGYPEKPSMLCFLVKSLVFLLLLVILAVGLYIYRAQKNYEMPRVRKLKRNRIKLRKKGKSGPTPV
;
A
#
# COMPACT_ATOMS: atom_id res chain seq x y z
N MET A 1 71.08 -15.15 -22.52
CA MET A 1 69.74 -14.95 -23.10
C MET A 1 68.64 -14.80 -22.07
N GLY A 2 68.83 -15.27 -20.85
CA GLY A 2 67.77 -15.13 -19.78
C GLY A 2 67.59 -13.71 -19.23
N ALA A 3 68.65 -12.90 -19.12
CA ALA A 3 68.56 -11.56 -18.53
C ALA A 3 67.76 -10.54 -19.36
N LEU A 4 67.85 -10.68 -20.72
CA LEU A 4 67.09 -9.82 -21.65
C LEU A 4 65.60 -10.15 -21.64
N LEU A 5 65.21 -11.42 -21.43
CA LEU A 5 63.81 -11.83 -21.29
C LEU A 5 63.18 -11.30 -19.98
N TRP A 6 63.94 -11.28 -18.90
CA TRP A 6 63.51 -10.73 -17.61
C TRP A 6 63.37 -9.23 -17.66
N ALA A 7 64.24 -8.51 -18.33
CA ALA A 7 64.15 -7.07 -18.54
C ALA A 7 62.93 -6.69 -19.41
N LEU A 8 62.61 -7.51 -20.42
CA LEU A 8 61.39 -7.31 -21.23
C LEU A 8 60.11 -7.58 -20.46
N LEU A 9 60.10 -8.59 -19.55
CA LEU A 9 58.99 -8.89 -18.68
C LEU A 9 58.75 -7.78 -17.64
N LEU A 10 59.81 -7.16 -17.10
CA LEU A 10 59.69 -6.03 -16.20
C LEU A 10 59.16 -4.78 -16.90
N LEU A 11 59.57 -4.53 -18.15
CA LEU A 11 59.03 -3.41 -18.96
C LEU A 11 57.57 -3.62 -19.34
N LEU A 12 57.09 -4.85 -19.44
CA LEU A 12 55.69 -5.16 -19.67
C LEU A 12 54.82 -5.03 -18.39
N GLN A 13 55.42 -5.08 -17.20
CA GLN A 13 54.74 -4.85 -15.93
C GLN A 13 54.54 -3.37 -15.61
N GLU A 14 55.32 -2.47 -16.20
CA GLU A 14 55.15 -1.03 -16.03
C GLU A 14 54.17 -0.39 -17.01
N ALA A 15 53.71 -1.16 -18.01
CA ALA A 15 52.62 -0.76 -18.90
C ALA A 15 51.23 -1.09 -18.30
N LYS A 16 51.05 -1.00 -16.97
CA LYS A 16 49.74 -0.68 -16.41
C LYS A 16 49.48 0.75 -16.80
N GLY A 17 48.81 0.90 -17.95
CA GLY A 17 48.28 2.17 -18.35
C GLY A 17 47.54 2.77 -17.13
N PHE A 18 47.74 4.02 -16.89
CA PHE A 18 46.94 4.89 -16.07
C PHE A 18 45.49 4.76 -16.62
N SER A 19 44.80 3.70 -16.18
CA SER A 19 43.38 3.55 -16.26
C SER A 19 42.88 4.56 -15.26
N GLY A 20 42.34 5.67 -15.72
CA GLY A 20 41.54 6.54 -14.86
C GLY A 20 40.59 5.63 -14.11
N ASP A 21 40.41 5.85 -12.83
CA ASP A 21 39.48 5.12 -11.99
C ASP A 21 38.11 5.15 -12.68
N ASP A 22 37.83 4.11 -13.51
CA ASP A 22 36.47 3.82 -13.99
C ASP A 22 35.69 3.32 -12.77
N GLU A 23 35.26 4.28 -11.96
CA GLU A 23 34.34 4.03 -10.87
C GLU A 23 33.05 3.46 -11.48
N ASP A 24 32.59 2.32 -10.99
CA ASP A 24 31.34 1.74 -11.44
C ASP A 24 30.20 2.78 -11.34
N PRO A 25 29.29 2.85 -12.32
CA PRO A 25 28.20 3.81 -12.30
C PRO A 25 27.38 3.70 -11.02
N GLU A 26 27.12 4.82 -10.36
CA GLU A 26 26.24 4.88 -9.20
C GLU A 26 24.82 4.48 -9.58
N GLU A 27 24.28 3.43 -8.91
CA GLU A 27 22.91 2.99 -9.14
C GLU A 27 21.92 4.00 -8.51
N VAL A 28 21.11 4.62 -9.36
CA VAL A 28 20.10 5.59 -8.93
C VAL A 28 18.71 5.10 -9.26
N VAL A 29 17.81 5.19 -8.30
CA VAL A 29 16.43 4.71 -8.42
C VAL A 29 15.46 5.88 -8.47
N ALA A 30 14.63 5.93 -9.50
CA ALA A 30 13.58 6.94 -9.67
C ALA A 30 12.19 6.33 -9.68
N VAL A 31 11.24 7.13 -9.26
CA VAL A 31 9.81 6.80 -9.31
C VAL A 31 9.19 7.36 -10.58
N LEU A 32 8.47 6.54 -11.30
CA LEU A 32 7.73 6.94 -12.51
C LEU A 32 6.83 8.16 -12.23
N GLN A 33 6.88 9.17 -13.10
CA GLN A 33 6.15 10.43 -13.01
C GLN A 33 6.58 11.38 -11.88
N GLU A 34 7.57 11.01 -11.09
CA GLU A 34 8.18 11.90 -10.09
C GLU A 34 9.42 12.60 -10.66
N SER A 35 10.13 13.33 -9.86
CA SER A 35 11.39 13.99 -10.24
C SER A 35 12.56 13.32 -9.55
N ILE A 36 13.71 13.29 -10.22
CA ILE A 36 14.97 12.79 -9.67
C ILE A 36 16.06 13.85 -9.83
N ASN A 37 16.98 13.91 -8.87
CA ASN A 37 18.20 14.70 -8.95
C ASN A 37 19.39 13.74 -9.01
N LEU A 38 20.23 13.90 -10.02
CA LEU A 38 21.54 13.29 -10.10
C LEU A 38 22.52 14.28 -9.46
N SER A 39 22.92 14.01 -8.23
CA SER A 39 23.73 14.91 -7.42
C SER A 39 25.18 14.89 -7.87
N LEU A 40 25.74 16.04 -8.14
CA LEU A 40 27.14 16.20 -8.50
C LEU A 40 27.85 17.01 -7.41
N GLU A 41 28.75 16.34 -6.71
CA GLU A 41 29.63 16.98 -5.73
C GLU A 41 30.96 17.30 -6.38
N ILE A 42 31.40 18.56 -6.22
CA ILE A 42 32.65 19.04 -6.77
C ILE A 42 33.50 19.50 -5.60
N PRO A 43 34.79 19.11 -5.55
CA PRO A 43 35.70 19.57 -4.51
C PRO A 43 35.80 21.08 -4.50
N SER A 44 35.71 21.70 -3.34
CA SER A 44 35.65 23.16 -3.15
C SER A 44 36.95 23.91 -3.51
N ASN A 45 38.04 23.15 -3.69
CA ASN A 45 39.36 23.68 -4.05
C ASN A 45 39.62 23.73 -5.58
N GLU A 46 38.65 23.22 -6.37
CA GLU A 46 38.82 23.14 -7.82
C GLU A 46 38.01 24.22 -8.54
N GLU A 47 38.66 24.91 -9.49
CA GLU A 47 38.00 25.87 -10.35
C GLU A 47 37.44 25.18 -11.61
N ILE A 48 36.11 25.26 -11.78
CA ILE A 48 35.39 24.66 -12.89
C ILE A 48 35.46 25.55 -14.12
N ASN A 49 35.73 24.96 -15.27
CA ASN A 49 35.56 25.59 -16.58
C ASN A 49 34.15 25.39 -17.10
N ASN A 50 33.72 24.14 -17.24
CA ASN A 50 32.35 23.79 -17.55
C ASN A 50 32.04 22.34 -17.09
N ILE A 51 30.73 22.02 -17.06
CA ILE A 51 30.22 20.68 -16.81
C ILE A 51 29.30 20.32 -17.96
N THR A 52 29.48 19.12 -18.50
CA THR A 52 28.62 18.61 -19.56
C THR A 52 27.90 17.37 -19.07
N TRP A 53 26.58 17.40 -19.09
CA TRP A 53 25.72 16.27 -18.79
C TRP A 53 25.33 15.53 -20.06
N PHE A 54 25.47 14.20 -20.03
CA PHE A 54 25.17 13.30 -21.12
C PHE A 54 24.15 12.23 -20.72
N SER A 55 23.34 11.82 -21.67
CA SER A 55 22.64 10.54 -21.74
C SER A 55 22.44 10.23 -23.23
N GLN A 56 23.22 9.33 -23.80
CA GLN A 56 23.29 9.10 -25.25
C GLN A 56 23.65 10.35 -26.07
N LYS A 57 23.19 11.54 -25.68
CA LYS A 57 23.47 12.86 -26.27
C LYS A 57 23.70 13.86 -25.14
N ILE A 58 24.23 15.03 -25.51
CA ILE A 58 24.37 16.14 -24.56
C ILE A 58 22.98 16.59 -24.11
N LEU A 59 22.78 16.65 -22.79
CA LEU A 59 21.56 17.13 -22.14
C LEU A 59 21.68 18.60 -21.71
N ALA A 60 22.82 18.94 -21.10
CA ALA A 60 23.09 20.30 -20.64
C ALA A 60 24.60 20.59 -20.62
N ILE A 61 24.96 21.83 -20.89
CA ILE A 61 26.29 22.38 -20.62
C ILE A 61 26.12 23.49 -19.59
N VAL A 62 26.85 23.39 -18.50
CA VAL A 62 26.79 24.30 -17.37
C VAL A 62 28.12 24.98 -17.20
N THR A 63 28.17 26.32 -17.20
CA THR A 63 29.36 27.08 -16.96
C THR A 63 29.18 27.97 -15.70
N PRO A 64 30.23 28.16 -14.90
CA PRO A 64 30.17 29.12 -13.80
C PRO A 64 29.80 30.54 -14.32
N GLY A 65 28.79 31.14 -13.71
CA GLY A 65 28.36 32.47 -14.04
C GLY A 65 28.86 33.50 -13.03
N LYS A 66 28.44 34.74 -13.21
CA LYS A 66 28.70 35.82 -12.25
C LYS A 66 27.83 35.63 -11.00
N GLU A 67 28.35 36.01 -9.84
CA GLU A 67 27.63 35.97 -8.55
C GLU A 67 27.17 34.58 -8.12
N GLY A 68 27.85 33.50 -8.58
CA GLY A 68 27.52 32.13 -8.18
C GLY A 68 26.34 31.50 -8.90
N GLN A 69 25.70 32.19 -9.85
CA GLN A 69 24.63 31.60 -10.66
C GLN A 69 25.18 30.96 -11.93
N PRO A 70 24.98 29.66 -12.14
CA PRO A 70 25.49 28.98 -13.35
C PRO A 70 24.74 29.43 -14.61
N ILE A 71 25.49 29.57 -15.71
CA ILE A 71 24.94 29.76 -17.06
C ILE A 71 24.68 28.37 -17.62
N VAL A 72 23.43 28.07 -17.99
CA VAL A 72 23.01 26.76 -18.45
C VAL A 72 22.59 26.82 -19.91
N ILE A 73 23.23 26.00 -20.74
CA ILE A 73 22.83 25.76 -22.12
C ILE A 73 22.20 24.37 -22.19
N MET A 74 20.91 24.31 -22.41
CA MET A 74 20.18 23.04 -22.56
C MET A 74 20.29 22.53 -23.98
N ALA A 75 20.53 21.24 -24.14
CA ALA A 75 20.48 20.57 -25.42
C ALA A 75 19.02 20.40 -25.93
N MET A 76 18.86 20.41 -27.23
CA MET A 76 17.55 20.35 -27.89
C MET A 76 17.04 18.92 -28.11
N ASP A 77 17.30 17.97 -27.19
CA ASP A 77 16.65 16.67 -27.28
C ASP A 77 15.17 16.80 -26.87
N LEU A 78 14.28 16.51 -27.80
CA LEU A 78 12.82 16.63 -27.61
C LEU A 78 12.30 15.80 -26.43
N ARG A 79 12.95 14.67 -26.10
CA ARG A 79 12.57 13.81 -24.97
C ARG A 79 12.69 14.52 -23.64
N TYR A 80 13.69 15.40 -23.50
CA TYR A 80 14.01 16.09 -22.25
C TYR A 80 13.52 17.55 -22.22
N ARG A 81 12.90 18.01 -23.30
CA ARG A 81 12.45 19.40 -23.41
C ARG A 81 11.47 19.76 -22.28
N GLY A 82 11.83 20.75 -21.48
CA GLY A 82 11.02 21.22 -20.34
C GLY A 82 11.00 20.27 -19.13
N ARG A 83 11.73 19.13 -19.20
CA ARG A 83 11.81 18.18 -18.08
C ARG A 83 13.17 18.19 -17.39
N VAL A 84 14.21 18.65 -18.05
CA VAL A 84 15.55 18.75 -17.51
C VAL A 84 15.84 20.17 -17.05
N SER A 85 16.44 20.30 -15.87
CA SER A 85 16.88 21.57 -15.29
C SER A 85 18.12 21.39 -14.42
N ILE A 86 18.86 22.47 -14.21
CA ILE A 86 19.94 22.56 -13.24
C ILE A 86 19.41 23.42 -12.09
N PRO A 87 19.23 22.89 -10.87
CA PRO A 87 18.77 23.67 -9.72
C PRO A 87 19.74 24.82 -9.40
N GLU A 88 19.18 25.93 -8.91
CA GLU A 88 19.97 27.10 -8.52
C GLU A 88 21.06 26.73 -7.51
N ALA A 89 22.21 27.36 -7.63
CA ALA A 89 23.40 27.13 -6.80
C ALA A 89 23.92 25.68 -6.77
N SER A 90 23.54 24.85 -7.75
CA SER A 90 24.06 23.49 -7.90
C SER A 90 24.46 23.21 -9.33
N TYR A 91 25.27 22.15 -9.50
CA TYR A 91 25.65 21.61 -10.82
C TYR A 91 24.95 20.27 -11.09
N SER A 92 24.03 19.86 -10.22
CA SER A 92 23.28 18.60 -10.32
C SER A 92 22.25 18.67 -11.44
N LEU A 93 21.97 17.53 -12.04
CA LEU A 93 20.93 17.40 -13.06
C LEU A 93 19.60 16.97 -12.44
N ARG A 94 18.55 17.76 -12.66
CA ARG A 94 17.19 17.36 -12.27
C ARG A 94 16.38 16.97 -13.48
N ILE A 95 15.76 15.79 -13.41
CA ILE A 95 14.82 15.28 -14.42
C ILE A 95 13.45 15.22 -13.77
N SER A 96 12.48 15.94 -14.35
CA SER A 96 11.08 15.99 -13.90
C SER A 96 10.21 15.07 -14.73
N ASN A 97 9.11 14.58 -14.13
CA ASN A 97 8.15 13.69 -14.79
C ASN A 97 8.85 12.51 -15.49
N VAL A 98 9.60 11.75 -14.69
CA VAL A 98 10.42 10.62 -15.16
C VAL A 98 9.56 9.59 -15.86
N THR A 99 10.02 9.09 -17.00
CA THR A 99 9.39 8.06 -17.83
C THR A 99 10.26 6.79 -17.89
N TRP A 100 9.73 5.70 -18.42
CA TRP A 100 10.49 4.45 -18.57
C TRP A 100 11.71 4.61 -19.48
N GLU A 101 11.60 5.46 -20.50
CA GLU A 101 12.63 5.74 -21.48
C GLU A 101 13.80 6.55 -20.90
N ASP A 102 13.64 7.09 -19.70
CA ASP A 102 14.71 7.80 -18.99
C ASP A 102 15.66 6.82 -18.28
N SER A 103 15.33 5.53 -18.20
CA SER A 103 16.25 4.53 -17.67
C SER A 103 17.51 4.41 -18.54
N GLY A 104 18.66 4.31 -17.88
CA GLY A 104 19.93 4.14 -18.56
C GLY A 104 21.07 4.93 -17.94
N LEU A 105 22.17 5.04 -18.70
CA LEU A 105 23.39 5.69 -18.24
C LEU A 105 23.32 7.21 -18.42
N TYR A 106 23.69 7.91 -17.37
CA TYR A 106 23.93 9.36 -17.35
C TYR A 106 25.36 9.61 -16.90
N GLU A 107 25.97 10.64 -17.44
CA GLU A 107 27.35 11.01 -17.15
C GLU A 107 27.49 12.51 -17.02
N ALA A 108 28.19 12.93 -15.98
CA ALA A 108 28.63 14.29 -15.78
C ALA A 108 30.13 14.39 -16.01
N GLN A 109 30.56 15.12 -17.04
CA GLN A 109 31.96 15.43 -17.29
C GLN A 109 32.26 16.83 -16.77
N VAL A 110 33.09 16.93 -15.74
CA VAL A 110 33.53 18.17 -15.13
C VAL A 110 34.91 18.54 -15.69
N ASN A 111 34.98 19.60 -16.48
CA ASN A 111 36.20 20.14 -16.99
C ASN A 111 36.70 21.26 -16.04
N LEU A 112 37.88 21.04 -15.49
CA LEU A 112 38.53 21.99 -14.59
C LEU A 112 39.34 23.03 -15.34
N LYS A 113 39.64 24.19 -14.76
CA LYS A 113 40.50 25.21 -15.35
C LYS A 113 41.97 24.74 -15.41
N THR A 114 42.36 23.86 -14.50
CA THR A 114 43.67 23.22 -14.51
C THR A 114 43.77 22.28 -15.70
N PRO A 115 44.65 22.52 -16.66
CA PRO A 115 44.78 21.67 -17.85
C PRO A 115 45.15 20.26 -17.44
N GLN A 116 44.44 19.28 -18.00
CA GLN A 116 44.64 17.81 -17.87
C GLN A 116 43.85 17.13 -16.74
N LEU A 117 43.08 17.84 -15.93
CA LEU A 117 42.20 17.20 -14.97
C LEU A 117 40.75 17.31 -15.43
N HIS A 118 40.10 16.17 -15.60
CA HIS A 118 38.65 16.06 -15.77
C HIS A 118 38.13 15.04 -14.76
N ILE A 119 36.95 15.29 -14.22
CA ILE A 119 36.25 14.39 -13.31
C ILE A 119 35.03 13.87 -14.07
N THR A 120 34.86 12.56 -14.10
CA THR A 120 33.68 11.94 -14.68
C THR A 120 32.90 11.25 -13.57
N LYS A 121 31.60 11.53 -13.46
CA LYS A 121 30.70 10.83 -12.57
C LYS A 121 29.58 10.19 -13.39
N SER A 122 29.46 8.89 -13.24
CA SER A 122 28.48 8.08 -13.99
C SER A 122 27.34 7.59 -13.09
N TYR A 123 26.11 7.57 -13.61
CA TYR A 123 24.90 7.14 -12.93
C TYR A 123 24.13 6.16 -13.80
N ASN A 124 23.70 5.05 -13.22
CA ASN A 124 22.79 4.12 -13.87
C ASN A 124 21.39 4.32 -13.32
N LEU A 125 20.54 5.06 -14.03
CA LEU A 125 19.19 5.38 -13.61
C LEU A 125 18.24 4.22 -13.92
N ARG A 126 17.57 3.71 -12.88
CA ARG A 126 16.49 2.72 -12.98
C ARG A 126 15.17 3.32 -12.56
N VAL A 127 14.18 3.19 -13.42
CA VAL A 127 12.84 3.74 -13.16
C VAL A 127 11.90 2.63 -12.71
N TYR A 128 11.19 2.88 -11.62
CA TYR A 128 10.21 1.94 -11.05
C TYR A 128 8.87 2.62 -10.82
N ARG A 129 7.81 1.83 -10.87
CA ARG A 129 6.47 2.26 -10.47
C ARG A 129 6.26 1.93 -8.99
N ARG A 130 5.53 2.79 -8.26
CA ARG A 130 5.01 2.42 -6.94
C ARG A 130 4.02 1.28 -7.08
N LEU A 131 4.14 0.28 -6.22
CA LEU A 131 3.29 -0.89 -6.23
C LEU A 131 1.87 -0.54 -5.80
N SER A 132 0.89 -1.15 -6.44
CA SER A 132 -0.51 -1.15 -6.00
C SER A 132 -0.71 -2.17 -4.87
N LYS A 133 -1.87 -2.08 -4.19
CA LYS A 133 -2.20 -3.00 -3.10
C LYS A 133 -2.23 -4.45 -3.59
N PRO A 134 -1.55 -5.39 -2.90
CA PRO A 134 -1.55 -6.78 -3.29
C PRO A 134 -2.94 -7.42 -3.16
N HIS A 135 -3.24 -8.32 -4.11
CA HIS A 135 -4.40 -9.18 -4.11
C HIS A 135 -4.00 -10.61 -3.75
N ILE A 136 -4.78 -11.26 -2.88
CA ILE A 136 -4.55 -12.65 -2.50
C ILE A 136 -5.68 -13.49 -3.08
N THR A 137 -5.30 -14.50 -3.86
CA THR A 137 -6.19 -15.56 -4.33
C THR A 137 -5.99 -16.81 -3.45
N VAL A 138 -7.08 -17.43 -3.03
CA VAL A 138 -7.07 -18.60 -2.16
C VAL A 138 -7.64 -19.78 -2.90
N ASN A 139 -6.88 -20.87 -2.95
CA ASN A 139 -7.33 -22.17 -3.39
C ASN A 139 -7.27 -23.13 -2.21
N SER A 140 -8.37 -23.83 -1.91
CA SER A 140 -8.43 -24.81 -0.83
C SER A 140 -8.97 -26.15 -1.33
N ASN A 141 -8.43 -27.24 -0.77
CA ASN A 141 -8.87 -28.59 -1.05
C ASN A 141 -8.86 -29.40 0.26
N ILE A 142 -9.95 -30.08 0.55
CA ILE A 142 -10.08 -30.93 1.76
C ILE A 142 -9.55 -32.32 1.40
N SER A 143 -8.56 -32.82 2.16
CA SER A 143 -8.03 -34.15 2.01
C SER A 143 -8.98 -35.20 2.61
N GLU A 144 -8.84 -36.46 2.21
CA GLU A 144 -9.61 -37.58 2.75
C GLU A 144 -9.46 -37.75 4.26
N GLU A 145 -8.34 -37.27 4.81
CA GLU A 145 -8.04 -37.30 6.26
C GLU A 145 -8.66 -36.10 7.02
N GLY A 146 -9.45 -35.24 6.37
CA GLY A 146 -10.09 -34.07 6.97
C GLY A 146 -9.15 -32.90 7.19
N ALA A 147 -7.94 -32.91 6.61
CA ALA A 147 -7.05 -31.77 6.60
C ALA A 147 -7.38 -30.87 5.39
N CYS A 148 -7.44 -29.58 5.61
CA CYS A 148 -7.65 -28.60 4.56
C CYS A 148 -6.28 -28.09 4.06
N ASN A 149 -5.94 -28.44 2.83
CA ASN A 149 -4.76 -27.92 2.14
C ASN A 149 -5.11 -26.62 1.45
N ILE A 150 -4.32 -25.58 1.71
CA ILE A 150 -4.57 -24.21 1.26
C ILE A 150 -3.37 -23.72 0.49
N SER A 151 -3.63 -23.19 -0.69
CA SER A 151 -2.63 -22.47 -1.50
C SER A 151 -3.05 -21.02 -1.63
N LEU A 152 -2.19 -20.13 -1.13
CA LEU A 152 -2.35 -18.69 -1.18
C LEU A 152 -1.45 -18.14 -2.28
N MET A 153 -2.00 -17.41 -3.23
CA MET A 153 -1.26 -16.75 -4.29
C MET A 153 -1.40 -15.23 -4.15
N CYS A 154 -0.27 -14.55 -3.99
CA CYS A 154 -0.18 -13.10 -3.91
C CYS A 154 0.19 -12.51 -5.26
N SER A 155 -0.53 -11.50 -5.69
CA SER A 155 -0.30 -10.81 -6.96
C SER A 155 -0.47 -9.31 -6.83
N VAL A 156 0.23 -8.57 -7.69
CA VAL A 156 0.14 -7.11 -7.81
C VAL A 156 -0.07 -6.75 -9.28
N GLU A 157 -0.97 -5.83 -9.53
CA GLU A 157 -1.17 -5.31 -10.88
C GLU A 157 0.07 -4.54 -11.35
N ARG A 158 0.52 -4.84 -12.58
CA ARG A 158 1.65 -4.15 -13.22
C ARG A 158 2.91 -4.14 -12.35
N ALA A 159 3.21 -5.28 -11.75
CA ALA A 159 4.33 -5.43 -10.82
C ALA A 159 5.66 -4.91 -11.37
N GLY A 160 5.93 -5.10 -12.66
CA GLY A 160 7.22 -4.77 -13.26
C GLY A 160 8.30 -5.82 -12.93
N MET A 161 9.55 -5.43 -13.11
CA MET A 161 10.70 -6.22 -12.69
C MET A 161 11.10 -5.91 -11.24
N ASP A 162 11.97 -6.71 -10.66
CA ASP A 162 12.56 -6.55 -9.33
C ASP A 162 11.52 -6.50 -8.19
N VAL A 163 10.44 -7.30 -8.31
CA VAL A 163 9.41 -7.40 -7.27
C VAL A 163 9.65 -8.64 -6.42
N THR A 164 9.70 -8.43 -5.11
CA THR A 164 9.84 -9.48 -4.11
C THR A 164 8.54 -9.67 -3.35
N TYR A 165 8.21 -10.93 -3.02
CA TYR A 165 7.03 -11.32 -2.28
C TYR A 165 7.45 -12.03 -1.01
N ILE A 166 6.87 -11.62 0.12
CA ILE A 166 7.13 -12.22 1.43
C ILE A 166 5.78 -12.43 2.14
N TRP A 167 5.53 -13.65 2.56
CA TRP A 167 4.40 -13.99 3.40
C TRP A 167 4.78 -13.86 4.87
N LEU A 168 3.99 -13.09 5.60
CA LEU A 168 4.11 -12.89 7.03
C LEU A 168 2.96 -13.64 7.71
N SER A 169 3.28 -14.55 8.63
CA SER A 169 2.31 -15.16 9.52
C SER A 169 2.54 -14.67 10.95
N SER A 170 1.45 -14.38 11.66
CA SER A 170 1.50 -14.04 13.07
C SER A 170 0.97 -15.21 13.89
N GLN A 171 1.84 -15.83 14.67
CA GLN A 171 1.50 -16.85 15.65
C GLN A 171 2.25 -16.54 16.96
N ASP A 172 1.50 -16.31 18.04
CA ASP A 172 1.98 -16.20 19.43
C ASP A 172 3.37 -15.54 19.59
N SER A 173 3.51 -14.27 19.15
CA SER A 173 4.74 -13.46 19.25
C SER A 173 5.89 -13.84 18.30
N THR A 174 5.75 -14.88 17.48
CA THR A 174 6.73 -15.22 16.45
C THR A 174 6.22 -14.83 15.07
N ASN A 175 6.95 -13.96 14.38
CA ASN A 175 6.68 -13.66 12.97
C ASN A 175 7.49 -14.63 12.12
N ILE A 176 6.81 -15.49 11.37
CA ILE A 176 7.44 -16.39 10.41
C ILE A 176 7.28 -15.75 9.04
N SER A 177 8.36 -15.70 8.28
CA SER A 177 8.35 -15.20 6.91
C SER A 177 8.66 -16.31 5.92
N HIS A 178 7.94 -16.33 4.79
CA HIS A 178 8.19 -17.22 3.67
C HIS A 178 8.34 -16.37 2.41
N GLU A 179 9.37 -16.65 1.63
CA GLU A 179 9.63 -15.96 0.36
C GLU A 179 8.82 -16.60 -0.77
N GLY A 180 8.46 -15.80 -1.75
CA GLY A 180 7.74 -16.20 -2.94
C GLY A 180 6.29 -15.73 -2.99
N SER A 181 5.73 -15.75 -4.19
CA SER A 181 4.36 -15.31 -4.44
C SER A 181 3.29 -16.34 -4.02
N VAL A 182 3.69 -17.61 -3.85
CA VAL A 182 2.78 -18.71 -3.47
C VAL A 182 3.19 -19.27 -2.12
N LEU A 183 2.21 -19.40 -1.23
CA LEU A 183 2.37 -20.06 0.08
C LEU A 183 1.39 -21.23 0.16
N SER A 184 1.91 -22.43 0.40
CA SER A 184 1.11 -23.62 0.68
C SER A 184 1.13 -23.94 2.18
N THR A 185 -0.05 -24.15 2.75
CA THR A 185 -0.21 -24.47 4.17
C THR A 185 -1.36 -25.47 4.35
N SER A 186 -1.45 -26.12 5.52
CA SER A 186 -2.56 -26.99 5.87
C SER A 186 -3.16 -26.56 7.20
N TRP A 187 -4.48 -26.70 7.31
CA TRP A 187 -5.22 -26.38 8.52
C TRP A 187 -6.17 -27.53 8.88
N ARG A 188 -6.39 -27.77 10.18
CA ARG A 188 -7.33 -28.78 10.70
C ARG A 188 -8.32 -28.13 11.66
N PRO A 189 -9.57 -28.58 11.72
CA PRO A 189 -10.53 -28.12 12.71
C PRO A 189 -10.01 -28.31 14.14
N GLY A 190 -10.18 -27.29 15.00
CA GLY A 190 -9.68 -27.29 16.36
C GLY A 190 -8.26 -26.74 16.55
N VAL A 191 -7.53 -26.47 15.47
CA VAL A 191 -6.24 -25.78 15.52
C VAL A 191 -6.46 -24.27 15.48
N LYS A 192 -5.63 -23.52 16.23
CA LYS A 192 -5.67 -22.05 16.22
C LYS A 192 -5.55 -21.50 14.81
N THR A 193 -6.44 -20.58 14.46
CA THR A 193 -6.46 -19.98 13.13
C THR A 193 -5.24 -19.10 12.92
N LEU A 194 -4.53 -19.33 11.83
CA LEU A 194 -3.40 -18.51 11.40
C LEU A 194 -3.87 -17.36 10.49
N PHE A 195 -3.24 -16.22 10.67
CA PHE A 195 -3.45 -15.06 9.82
C PHE A 195 -2.21 -14.84 8.95
N TYR A 196 -2.43 -14.63 7.68
CA TYR A 196 -1.37 -14.38 6.72
C TYR A 196 -1.52 -13.00 6.07
N THR A 197 -0.38 -12.36 5.83
CA THR A 197 -0.27 -11.09 5.12
C THR A 197 0.81 -11.23 4.07
N CYS A 198 0.51 -10.86 2.85
CA CYS A 198 1.52 -10.77 1.80
C CYS A 198 2.11 -9.36 1.79
N ARG A 199 3.43 -9.26 1.95
CA ARG A 199 4.21 -8.06 1.70
C ARG A 199 4.85 -8.14 0.33
N VAL A 200 4.65 -7.11 -0.47
CA VAL A 200 5.25 -6.99 -1.79
C VAL A 200 6.14 -5.76 -1.81
N SER A 201 7.36 -5.90 -2.28
CA SER A 201 8.35 -4.82 -2.30
C SER A 201 9.05 -4.73 -3.65
N ASN A 202 9.37 -3.51 -4.04
CA ASN A 202 10.32 -3.18 -5.10
C ASN A 202 11.26 -2.07 -4.60
N PRO A 203 12.27 -1.61 -5.36
CA PRO A 203 13.23 -0.60 -4.90
C PRO A 203 12.62 0.73 -4.44
N VAL A 204 11.38 1.06 -4.84
CA VAL A 204 10.75 2.36 -4.53
C VAL A 204 9.53 2.26 -3.61
N SER A 205 9.05 1.07 -3.32
CA SER A 205 7.86 0.91 -2.48
C SER A 205 7.76 -0.46 -1.84
N SER A 206 7.13 -0.51 -0.66
CA SER A 206 6.77 -1.75 0.03
C SER A 206 5.35 -1.63 0.56
N ILE A 207 4.50 -2.61 0.26
CA ILE A 207 3.07 -2.57 0.58
C ILE A 207 2.58 -3.93 1.05
N ASN A 208 1.68 -3.93 2.03
CA ASN A 208 1.08 -5.13 2.58
C ASN A 208 -0.36 -5.33 2.06
N SER A 209 -0.74 -6.58 1.87
CA SER A 209 -2.13 -6.97 1.65
C SER A 209 -2.99 -6.77 2.90
N ARG A 210 -4.29 -7.06 2.80
CA ARG A 210 -5.13 -7.34 3.97
C ARG A 210 -4.71 -8.66 4.60
N HIS A 211 -4.92 -8.79 5.92
CA HIS A 211 -4.77 -10.10 6.57
C HIS A 211 -5.86 -11.04 6.10
N ILE A 212 -5.51 -12.29 5.88
CA ILE A 212 -6.45 -13.35 5.60
C ILE A 212 -6.36 -14.41 6.68
N SER A 213 -7.51 -14.97 7.05
CA SER A 213 -7.64 -16.06 8.00
C SER A 213 -7.83 -17.36 7.22
N VAL A 214 -6.95 -18.34 7.42
CA VAL A 214 -7.03 -19.62 6.69
C VAL A 214 -8.24 -20.48 7.09
N GLY A 215 -8.63 -20.44 8.35
CA GLY A 215 -9.76 -21.24 8.85
C GLY A 215 -11.08 -20.93 8.17
N SER A 216 -11.29 -19.70 7.70
CA SER A 216 -12.53 -19.30 7.02
C SER A 216 -12.75 -19.96 5.65
N PHE A 217 -11.68 -20.43 4.99
CA PHE A 217 -11.73 -21.08 3.68
C PHE A 217 -11.88 -22.60 3.77
N CYS A 218 -11.73 -23.14 4.98
CA CYS A 218 -11.79 -24.56 5.28
C CYS A 218 -13.04 -24.95 6.07
N ALA A 219 -13.89 -24.00 6.39
CA ALA A 219 -15.19 -24.28 6.98
C ALA A 219 -16.02 -24.99 5.91
N ASP A 220 -16.34 -26.25 6.16
CA ASP A 220 -17.27 -27.02 5.34
C ASP A 220 -18.60 -26.24 5.29
N PRO A 221 -19.15 -25.89 4.11
CA PRO A 221 -20.44 -25.24 4.01
C PRO A 221 -21.58 -26.05 4.65
N GLY A 222 -21.36 -27.33 4.98
CA GLY A 222 -22.27 -28.20 5.70
C GLY A 222 -22.10 -28.29 7.21
N TYR A 223 -21.03 -27.69 7.79
CA TYR A 223 -20.88 -27.64 9.23
C TYR A 223 -21.32 -26.25 9.72
N PRO A 224 -22.55 -26.10 10.27
CA PRO A 224 -22.93 -24.83 10.89
C PRO A 224 -21.93 -24.57 12.01
N GLU A 225 -21.24 -23.45 11.95
CA GLU A 225 -20.49 -22.95 13.13
C GLU A 225 -21.42 -23.13 14.34
N LYS A 226 -20.98 -23.91 15.34
CA LYS A 226 -21.73 -24.01 16.60
C LYS A 226 -21.90 -22.58 17.08
N PRO A 227 -23.13 -22.02 17.01
CA PRO A 227 -23.32 -20.66 17.43
C PRO A 227 -22.90 -20.61 18.88
N SER A 228 -22.05 -19.67 19.22
CA SER A 228 -21.52 -19.57 20.57
C SER A 228 -22.70 -19.55 21.54
N MET A 229 -22.67 -20.36 22.60
CA MET A 229 -23.73 -20.43 23.62
C MET A 229 -24.13 -19.02 24.10
N LEU A 230 -23.18 -18.11 24.11
CA LEU A 230 -23.41 -16.69 24.43
C LEU A 230 -24.40 -16.02 23.48
N CYS A 231 -24.35 -16.33 22.18
CA CYS A 231 -25.29 -15.75 21.20
C CYS A 231 -26.71 -16.27 21.39
N PHE A 232 -26.88 -17.52 21.79
CA PHE A 232 -28.21 -18.07 22.16
C PHE A 232 -28.71 -17.46 23.45
N LEU A 233 -27.87 -17.33 24.48
CA LEU A 233 -28.26 -16.73 25.76
C LEU A 233 -28.68 -15.27 25.56
N VAL A 234 -27.97 -14.46 24.80
CA VAL A 234 -28.31 -13.08 24.51
C VAL A 234 -29.65 -12.98 23.75
N LYS A 235 -29.84 -13.81 22.69
CA LYS A 235 -31.11 -13.82 21.95
C LYS A 235 -32.27 -14.28 22.79
N SER A 236 -32.10 -15.28 23.68
CA SER A 236 -33.10 -15.75 24.61
C SER A 236 -33.46 -14.67 25.64
N LEU A 237 -32.46 -13.97 26.16
CA LEU A 237 -32.69 -12.88 27.13
C LEU A 237 -33.51 -11.71 26.53
N VAL A 238 -33.13 -11.30 25.29
CA VAL A 238 -33.87 -10.25 24.56
C VAL A 238 -35.31 -10.69 24.29
N PHE A 239 -35.53 -11.94 23.90
CA PHE A 239 -36.88 -12.46 23.67
C PHE A 239 -37.73 -12.46 24.96
N LEU A 240 -37.16 -12.88 26.10
CA LEU A 240 -37.83 -12.85 27.39
C LEU A 240 -38.20 -11.40 27.83
N LEU A 241 -37.28 -10.46 27.61
CA LEU A 241 -37.53 -9.02 27.87
C LEU A 241 -38.71 -8.50 27.05
N LEU A 242 -38.79 -8.86 25.76
CA LEU A 242 -39.89 -8.47 24.88
C LEU A 242 -41.24 -9.07 25.37
N LEU A 243 -41.25 -10.34 25.82
CA LEU A 243 -42.46 -10.96 26.39
C LEU A 243 -42.91 -10.27 27.65
N VAL A 244 -42.00 -9.88 28.55
CA VAL A 244 -42.33 -9.13 29.77
C VAL A 244 -42.93 -7.76 29.42
N ILE A 245 -42.33 -7.01 28.49
CA ILE A 245 -42.87 -5.72 28.04
C ILE A 245 -44.27 -5.91 27.44
N LEU A 246 -44.50 -6.92 26.65
CA LEU A 246 -45.81 -7.24 26.06
C LEU A 246 -46.83 -7.58 27.13
N ALA A 247 -46.45 -8.41 28.11
CA ALA A 247 -47.31 -8.78 29.23
C ALA A 247 -47.70 -7.56 30.10
N VAL A 248 -46.73 -6.70 30.43
CA VAL A 248 -46.97 -5.46 31.17
C VAL A 248 -47.87 -4.52 30.35
N GLY A 249 -47.62 -4.35 29.06
CA GLY A 249 -48.46 -3.54 28.16
C GLY A 249 -49.90 -4.03 28.10
N LEU A 250 -50.12 -5.36 27.98
CA LEU A 250 -51.45 -5.97 28.02
C LEU A 250 -52.14 -5.80 29.40
N TYR A 251 -51.38 -5.92 30.49
CA TYR A 251 -51.90 -5.69 31.83
C TYR A 251 -52.37 -4.25 32.01
N ILE A 252 -51.56 -3.28 31.61
CA ILE A 252 -51.93 -1.84 31.67
C ILE A 252 -53.15 -1.57 30.79
N TYR A 253 -53.19 -2.10 29.57
CA TYR A 253 -54.33 -1.95 28.67
C TYR A 253 -55.63 -2.50 29.29
N ARG A 254 -55.57 -3.71 29.89
CA ARG A 254 -56.72 -4.29 30.59
C ARG A 254 -57.13 -3.48 31.82
N ALA A 255 -56.17 -2.99 32.58
CA ALA A 255 -56.44 -2.14 33.75
C ALA A 255 -57.12 -0.82 33.33
N GLN A 256 -56.65 -0.16 32.28
CA GLN A 256 -57.30 1.06 31.75
C GLN A 256 -58.73 0.77 31.24
N LYS A 257 -58.93 -0.32 30.50
CA LYS A 257 -60.25 -0.71 30.02
C LYS A 257 -61.25 -0.99 31.16
N ASN A 258 -60.79 -1.56 32.26
CA ASN A 258 -61.61 -1.80 33.44
C ASN A 258 -61.93 -0.50 34.17
N TYR A 259 -61.10 0.53 34.16
CA TYR A 259 -61.36 1.84 34.74
C TYR A 259 -62.34 2.66 33.89
N GLU A 260 -62.44 2.52 32.60
CA GLU A 260 -63.36 3.27 31.73
C GLU A 260 -64.76 2.68 31.74
N MET A 261 -64.96 1.42 32.04
CA MET A 261 -66.32 0.75 32.03
C MET A 261 -67.30 1.20 33.08
N PRO A 262 -66.98 1.64 34.33
CA PRO A 262 -67.96 2.07 35.30
C PRO A 262 -68.61 3.41 34.98
N ARG A 263 -67.94 4.35 34.35
CA ARG A 263 -68.49 5.70 34.05
C ARG A 263 -69.50 5.67 32.89
N VAL A 264 -69.34 4.91 31.90
CA VAL A 264 -70.27 4.85 30.74
C VAL A 264 -71.60 4.17 31.14
N ARG A 265 -71.56 3.15 31.99
CA ARG A 265 -72.79 2.51 32.49
C ARG A 265 -73.60 3.40 33.39
N LYS A 266 -73.03 4.24 34.28
CA LYS A 266 -73.71 5.21 35.11
C LYS A 266 -74.39 6.31 34.28
N LEU A 267 -73.76 6.83 33.27
CA LEU A 267 -74.35 7.85 32.39
C LEU A 267 -75.50 7.32 31.53
N LYS A 268 -75.44 6.10 31.05
CA LYS A 268 -76.53 5.45 30.29
C LYS A 268 -77.77 5.18 31.22
N ARG A 269 -77.55 4.78 32.44
CA ARG A 269 -78.62 4.52 33.44
C ARG A 269 -79.32 5.80 33.87
N ASN A 270 -78.64 6.90 34.03
CA ASN A 270 -79.22 8.21 34.38
C ASN A 270 -79.99 8.82 33.17
N ARG A 271 -79.60 8.62 31.95
CA ARG A 271 -80.32 9.04 30.75
C ARG A 271 -81.66 8.31 30.59
N ILE A 272 -81.69 7.02 30.91
CA ILE A 272 -82.94 6.22 30.86
C ILE A 272 -83.90 6.62 31.95
N LYS A 273 -83.44 6.99 33.17
CA LYS A 273 -84.30 7.49 34.25
C LYS A 273 -84.90 8.88 33.98
N LEU A 274 -84.18 9.78 33.32
CA LEU A 274 -84.67 11.09 32.91
C LEU A 274 -85.68 10.99 31.76
N ARG A 275 -85.58 10.00 30.88
CA ARG A 275 -86.52 9.79 29.75
C ARG A 275 -87.85 9.15 30.23
N LYS A 276 -87.89 8.46 31.37
CA LYS A 276 -89.15 7.91 31.99
C LYS A 276 -89.91 8.89 32.82
N LYS A 277 -89.34 10.06 33.24
CA LYS A 277 -90.00 11.08 34.04
C LYS A 277 -90.67 12.20 33.24
N GLY A 278 -90.51 12.18 31.91
CA GLY A 278 -91.03 13.21 31.00
C GLY A 278 -92.27 12.81 30.18
N LYS A 279 -92.94 11.73 30.48
CA LYS A 279 -94.22 11.34 29.81
C LYS A 279 -95.32 11.17 30.83
N SER A 280 -95.92 12.25 31.33
CA SER A 280 -97.29 12.36 31.80
C SER A 280 -97.79 13.69 31.30
N GLY A 281 -98.36 13.68 30.11
CA GLY A 281 -99.16 14.78 29.55
C GLY A 281 -100.60 14.73 29.99
N PRO A 282 -101.28 15.82 29.93
CA PRO A 282 -102.64 15.96 30.49
C PRO A 282 -103.70 15.46 29.52
N THR A 283 -104.77 14.92 30.06
CA THR A 283 -106.03 14.56 29.38
C THR A 283 -106.88 15.78 29.18
N PRO A 284 -107.64 15.85 28.06
CA PRO A 284 -108.58 16.94 27.80
C PRO A 284 -110.00 16.72 28.44
N VAL A 285 -110.64 17.77 28.71
CA VAL A 285 -112.08 17.90 28.81
C VAL A 285 -112.58 18.37 27.45
#